data_d557077cd35ba1a0dc51c65371519e3b
#
_entry.id   d557077cd35ba1a0dc51c65371519e3b
#
_cell.length_a   1.000
_cell.length_b   1.000
_cell.length_c   1.000
_cell.angle_alpha   90.00
_cell.angle_beta   90.00
_cell.angle_gamma   90.00
#
_symmetry.space_group_name_H-M   'P 1'
#
loop_
_entity.id
_entity.type
_entity.pdbx_description
1 polymer ?
#
loop_
_entity_poly.entity_id
_entity_poly.type
_entity_poly.pdbx_seq_one_letter_code
_entity_poly.pdbx_strand_id
1 'polypeptide(L)'
;MSGPIDRLIAQMRQAPRAVRFADAIKVAERYFGAARQKGSSHVVFKMPWLGDPRVNLQNDRGKAKACQVRQLLDAIDKLNREERDG
;
A
#
# COMPACT_ATOMS: atom_id res chain seq x y z
N MET A 1 18.89 -5.15 -6.80
CA MET A 1 18.55 -6.39 -6.10
C MET A 1 17.15 -6.32 -5.49
N SER A 2 16.32 -7.32 -5.76
CA SER A 2 14.94 -7.33 -5.26
C SER A 2 14.88 -7.82 -3.83
N GLY A 3 14.35 -6.97 -2.92
CA GLY A 3 14.09 -7.39 -1.56
C GLY A 3 12.73 -8.04 -1.39
N PRO A 4 12.38 -8.48 -0.17
CA PRO A 4 11.06 -9.07 0.09
C PRO A 4 9.90 -8.14 -0.26
N ILE A 5 10.07 -6.84 -0.04
CA ILE A 5 9.05 -5.85 -0.36
C ILE A 5 8.83 -5.76 -1.87
N ASP A 6 9.91 -5.78 -2.65
CA ASP A 6 9.79 -5.75 -4.12
C ASP A 6 9.06 -6.97 -4.65
N ARG A 7 9.29 -8.14 -4.05
CA ARG A 7 8.57 -9.35 -4.40
C ARG A 7 7.08 -9.24 -4.09
N LEU A 8 6.75 -8.68 -2.93
CA LEU A 8 5.35 -8.47 -2.56
C LEU A 8 4.66 -7.53 -3.53
N ILE A 9 5.34 -6.45 -3.92
CA ILE A 9 4.80 -5.49 -4.88
C ILE A 9 4.55 -6.18 -6.23
N ALA A 10 5.49 -6.99 -6.70
CA ALA A 10 5.32 -7.73 -7.96
C ALA A 10 4.10 -8.65 -7.90
N GLN A 11 3.92 -9.36 -6.79
CA GLN A 11 2.77 -10.23 -6.59
C GLN A 11 1.46 -9.43 -6.57
N MET A 12 1.48 -8.28 -5.91
CA MET A 12 0.32 -7.40 -5.83
C MET A 12 -0.11 -6.90 -7.21
N ARG A 13 0.86 -6.59 -8.07
CA ARG A 13 0.57 -6.14 -9.44
C ARG A 13 -0.03 -7.25 -10.29
N GLN A 14 0.47 -8.47 -10.13
CA GLN A 14 -0.01 -9.62 -10.89
C GLN A 14 -1.39 -10.10 -10.43
N ALA A 15 -1.63 -10.08 -9.11
CA ALA A 15 -2.85 -10.64 -8.54
C ALA A 15 -3.38 -9.74 -7.42
N PRO A 16 -3.94 -8.57 -7.75
CA PRO A 16 -4.42 -7.64 -6.70
C PRO A 16 -5.54 -8.22 -5.85
N ARG A 17 -6.25 -9.22 -6.34
CA ARG A 17 -7.34 -9.87 -5.58
C ARG A 17 -6.83 -10.93 -4.60
N ALA A 18 -5.57 -11.33 -4.72
CA ALA A 18 -5.00 -12.40 -3.90
C ALA A 18 -3.96 -11.89 -2.89
N VAL A 19 -4.04 -10.64 -2.51
CA VAL A 19 -3.08 -10.02 -1.60
C VAL A 19 -3.56 -10.18 -0.17
N ARG A 20 -2.69 -10.73 0.68
CA ARG A 20 -2.98 -10.83 2.11
C ARG A 20 -2.99 -9.43 2.73
N PHE A 21 -3.92 -9.20 3.64
CA PHE A 21 -4.01 -7.92 4.34
C PHE A 21 -2.69 -7.56 5.03
N ALA A 22 -2.08 -8.52 5.71
CA ALA A 22 -0.80 -8.30 6.39
C ALA A 22 0.32 -7.89 5.42
N ASP A 23 0.33 -8.46 4.22
CA ASP A 23 1.33 -8.11 3.21
C ASP A 23 1.12 -6.70 2.67
N ALA A 24 -0.13 -6.31 2.46
CA ALA A 24 -0.45 -4.94 2.03
C ALA A 24 -0.01 -3.92 3.08
N ILE A 25 -0.26 -4.21 4.35
CA ILE A 25 0.18 -3.35 5.46
C ILE A 25 1.70 -3.23 5.46
N LYS A 26 2.39 -4.34 5.31
CA LYS A 26 3.86 -4.36 5.33
C LYS A 26 4.43 -3.46 4.22
N VAL A 27 3.88 -3.56 3.02
CA VAL A 27 4.30 -2.73 1.88
C VAL A 27 4.00 -1.25 2.15
N ALA A 28 2.81 -0.95 2.64
CA ALA A 28 2.42 0.43 2.93
C ALA A 28 3.32 1.05 4.01
N GLU A 29 3.63 0.31 5.05
CA GLU A 29 4.51 0.78 6.12
C GLU A 29 5.93 1.05 5.60
N ARG A 30 6.39 0.23 4.66
CA ARG A 30 7.72 0.42 4.08
C ARG A 30 7.85 1.75 3.34
N TYR A 31 6.79 2.18 2.66
CA TYR A 31 6.82 3.38 1.83
C TYR A 31 6.28 4.61 2.52
N PHE A 32 5.31 4.47 3.39
CA PHE A 32 4.59 5.61 3.97
C PHE A 32 4.68 5.69 5.49
N GLY A 33 5.40 4.75 6.11
CA GLY A 33 5.59 4.75 7.55
C GLY A 33 4.38 4.20 8.31
N ALA A 34 4.31 4.50 9.59
CA ALA A 34 3.26 3.98 10.45
C ALA A 34 1.88 4.50 10.04
N ALA A 35 0.86 3.66 10.18
CA ALA A 35 -0.51 4.02 9.87
C ALA A 35 -1.00 5.14 10.79
N ARG A 36 -1.80 6.04 10.24
CA ARG A 36 -2.44 7.12 11.02
C ARG A 36 -3.56 6.61 11.90
N GLN A 37 -4.34 5.65 11.35
CA GLN A 37 -5.41 5.01 12.09
C GLN A 37 -5.29 3.51 11.89
N LYS A 38 -5.41 2.76 12.95
CA LYS A 38 -5.26 1.31 12.94
C LYS A 38 -6.41 0.69 13.70
N GLY A 39 -7.47 0.36 12.98
CA GLY A 39 -8.62 -0.35 13.53
C GLY A 39 -8.48 -1.85 13.42
N SER A 40 -9.52 -2.57 13.85
CA SER A 40 -9.52 -4.04 13.81
C SER A 40 -9.64 -4.58 12.39
N SER A 41 -10.32 -3.88 11.50
CA SER A 41 -10.57 -4.35 10.15
C SER A 41 -10.10 -3.41 9.06
N HIS A 42 -9.60 -2.22 9.41
CA HIS A 42 -9.03 -1.32 8.41
C HIS A 42 -7.95 -0.44 8.99
N VAL A 43 -7.03 -0.04 8.12
CA VAL A 43 -5.84 0.73 8.47
C VAL A 43 -5.71 1.85 7.45
N VAL A 44 -5.43 3.07 7.92
CA VAL A 44 -5.35 4.25 7.05
C VAL A 44 -3.93 4.80 7.07
N PHE A 45 -3.38 5.03 5.87
CA PHE A 45 -2.06 5.62 5.69
C PHE A 45 -2.19 6.98 5.04
N LYS A 46 -1.47 7.97 5.56
CA LYS A 46 -1.44 9.31 5.00
C LYS A 46 -0.33 9.40 3.94
N MET A 47 -0.67 10.01 2.80
CA MET A 47 0.29 10.21 1.73
C MET A 47 1.05 11.51 1.92
N PRO A 48 2.30 11.61 1.43
CA PRO A 48 3.15 12.78 1.71
C PRO A 48 2.89 14.02 0.86
N TRP A 49 1.96 13.97 -0.08
CA TRP A 49 1.72 15.10 -0.97
C TRP A 49 0.51 15.95 -0.55
N LEU A 50 0.39 17.10 -1.20
CA LEU A 50 -0.65 18.07 -0.86
C LEU A 50 -2.05 17.54 -1.11
N GLY A 51 -3.02 18.06 -0.34
CA GLY A 51 -4.41 17.66 -0.44
C GLY A 51 -4.77 16.58 0.56
N ASP A 52 -3.82 16.13 1.34
CA ASP A 52 -3.98 15.12 2.39
C ASP A 52 -4.69 13.85 1.91
N PRO A 53 -4.29 13.28 0.76
CA PRO A 53 -4.89 12.02 0.32
C PRO A 53 -4.51 10.90 1.27
N ARG A 54 -5.37 9.89 1.34
CA ARG A 54 -5.16 8.76 2.22
C ARG A 54 -5.40 7.47 1.47
N VAL A 55 -4.66 6.43 1.85
CA VAL A 55 -4.91 5.08 1.36
C VAL A 55 -5.48 4.28 2.53
N ASN A 56 -6.65 3.72 2.32
CA ASN A 56 -7.34 2.90 3.31
C ASN A 56 -7.24 1.44 2.88
N LEU A 57 -6.72 0.60 3.78
CA LEU A 57 -6.63 -0.84 3.53
C LEU A 57 -7.60 -1.56 4.46
N GLN A 58 -8.52 -2.32 3.89
CA GLN A 58 -9.51 -3.07 4.64
C GLN A 58 -9.23 -4.56 4.58
N ASN A 59 -9.43 -5.20 5.73
CA ASN A 59 -9.29 -6.64 5.85
C ASN A 59 -10.61 -7.30 5.46
N ASP A 60 -10.59 -8.02 4.36
CA ASP A 60 -11.73 -8.80 3.90
C ASP A 60 -11.34 -10.27 3.96
N ARG A 61 -11.68 -10.91 5.07
CA ARG A 61 -11.40 -12.33 5.31
C ARG A 61 -9.90 -12.66 5.18
N GLY A 62 -9.07 -11.77 5.70
CA GLY A 62 -7.63 -11.93 5.67
C GLY A 62 -6.95 -11.37 4.44
N LYS A 63 -7.71 -10.86 3.48
CA LYS A 63 -7.17 -10.27 2.25
C LYS A 63 -7.47 -8.79 2.18
N ALA A 64 -6.60 -8.03 1.52
CA ALA A 64 -6.84 -6.64 1.21
C ALA A 64 -7.78 -6.54 0.01
N LYS A 65 -8.66 -5.55 0.00
CA LYS A 65 -9.56 -5.34 -1.13
C LYS A 65 -8.77 -4.93 -2.37
N ALA A 66 -9.11 -5.52 -3.52
CA ALA A 66 -8.37 -5.30 -4.76
C ALA A 66 -8.30 -3.83 -5.17
N CYS A 67 -9.38 -3.09 -5.03
CA CYS A 67 -9.38 -1.66 -5.39
C CYS A 67 -8.42 -0.86 -4.52
N GLN A 68 -8.28 -1.23 -3.26
CA GLN A 68 -7.38 -0.58 -2.33
C GLN A 68 -5.93 -0.98 -2.58
N VAL A 69 -5.70 -2.23 -2.98
CA VAL A 69 -4.37 -2.67 -3.41
C VAL A 69 -3.90 -1.85 -4.61
N ARG A 70 -4.79 -1.62 -5.57
CA ARG A 70 -4.48 -0.79 -6.75
C ARG A 70 -4.18 0.65 -6.36
N GLN A 71 -4.94 1.21 -5.40
CA GLN A 71 -4.67 2.56 -4.90
C GLN A 71 -3.30 2.64 -4.24
N LEU A 72 -2.94 1.63 -3.46
CA LEU A 72 -1.62 1.56 -2.83
C LEU A 72 -0.51 1.52 -3.88
N LEU A 73 -0.67 0.69 -4.91
CA LEU A 73 0.31 0.58 -5.99
C LEU A 73 0.46 1.90 -6.74
N ASP A 74 -0.65 2.58 -7.02
CA ASP A 74 -0.62 3.89 -7.68
C ASP A 74 0.10 4.92 -6.83
N ALA A 75 -0.11 4.88 -5.52
CA ALA A 75 0.56 5.79 -4.58
C ALA A 75 2.07 5.52 -4.55
N ILE A 76 2.47 4.26 -4.58
CA ILE A 76 3.89 3.89 -4.62
C ILE A 76 4.52 4.38 -5.91
N ASP A 77 3.85 4.20 -7.05
CA ASP A 77 4.35 4.66 -8.35
C ASP A 77 4.50 6.18 -8.36
N LYS A 78 3.54 6.90 -7.78
CA LYS A 78 3.62 8.35 -7.68
C LYS A 78 4.80 8.78 -6.83
N LEU A 79 5.01 8.13 -5.69
CA LEU A 79 6.13 8.43 -4.81
C LEU A 79 7.47 8.22 -5.51
N ASN A 80 7.60 7.12 -6.23
CA ASN A 80 8.82 6.81 -6.98
C ASN A 80 9.09 7.84 -8.08
N ARG A 81 8.04 8.30 -8.77
CA ARG A 81 8.19 9.34 -9.80
C ARG A 81 8.62 10.66 -9.20
N GLU A 82 8.04 11.04 -8.07
CA GLU A 82 8.41 12.30 -7.40
C GLU A 82 9.84 12.27 -6.89
N GLU A 83 10.31 11.13 -6.42
CA GLU A 83 11.69 10.97 -5.99
C GLU A 83 12.68 11.09 -7.16
N ARG A 84 12.29 10.59 -8.35
CA ARG A 84 13.13 10.73 -9.55
C ARG A 84 13.20 12.16 -10.05
N ASP A 85 12.08 12.86 -10.00
CA ASP A 85 11.96 14.22 -10.52
C ASP A 85 12.49 15.26 -9.55
N GLY A 86 12.53 14.88 -8.29
CA GLY A 86 13.00 15.76 -7.23
C GLY A 86 14.46 15.58 -6.96
#